data_9c9c78594251ce70e3c2d43f56d94135
#
_entry.id   9c9c78594251ce70e3c2d43f56d94135
#
_cell.length_a   1.000
_cell.length_b   1.000
_cell.length_c   1.000
_cell.angle_alpha   90.00
_cell.angle_beta   90.00
_cell.angle_gamma   90.00
#
_symmetry.space_group_name_H-M   'P 1'
#
loop_
_entity.id
_entity.type
_entity.pdbx_description
1 polymer ?
#
loop_
_entity_poly.entity_id
_entity_poly.type
_entity_poly.pdbx_seq_one_letter_code
_entity_poly.pdbx_strand_id
1 'polypeptide(L)'
;KHLWKLLKFIEDIARLIILQRIELTSPFLKRLRKLFGRYIFSNFISKYFVNITDIGKKYYSLMKNEYEIIQNYLKPKQNILSVGSGVGGLEILIYKQNPNIKVSFVEKNYISKKIIYGWDNNNLEAYNNLDLLETFLKNNDIEKNSFQIFDFDKDELPKEKFDLIVSLYSLDFHYNFELYRKYFQEVSNRETVIIFDTIRPEFFKNIFEEVKIIKTDDNTLHKSKRVACKYFKS
;
A
#
# COMPACT_ATOMS: atom_id res chain seq x y z
N LYS A 1 21.36 8.14 15.40
CA LYS A 1 21.51 8.88 14.12
C LYS A 1 20.21 8.71 13.31
N HIS A 2 19.69 9.80 12.82
CA HIS A 2 18.33 10.04 12.35
C HIS A 2 17.92 9.19 11.13
N LEU A 3 17.52 7.92 11.35
CA LEU A 3 17.03 6.98 10.32
C LEU A 3 15.79 7.49 9.57
N TRP A 4 14.97 8.38 10.19
CA TRP A 4 13.81 8.98 9.54
C TRP A 4 14.14 9.92 8.35
N LYS A 5 15.41 10.38 8.24
CA LYS A 5 15.91 11.11 7.07
C LYS A 5 15.99 10.23 5.81
N LEU A 6 15.75 8.92 5.92
CA LEU A 6 15.71 8.00 4.77
C LEU A 6 14.52 8.24 3.85
N LEU A 7 13.44 8.90 4.31
CA LEU A 7 12.33 9.31 3.48
C LEU A 7 12.27 10.84 3.40
N LYS A 8 12.40 11.38 2.19
CA LYS A 8 12.32 12.82 1.93
C LYS A 8 10.86 13.20 1.65
N PHE A 9 10.26 13.93 2.59
CA PHE A 9 8.86 14.35 2.52
C PHE A 9 8.72 15.78 2.04
N ILE A 10 7.68 16.04 1.27
CA ILE A 10 7.13 17.37 1.00
C ILE A 10 5.72 17.47 1.61
N GLU A 11 5.21 18.70 1.76
CA GLU A 11 3.94 18.96 2.46
C GLU A 11 2.76 18.21 1.84
N ASP A 12 2.65 18.18 0.52
CA ASP A 12 1.54 17.51 -0.17
C ASP A 12 1.56 16.00 0.00
N ILE A 13 2.74 15.39 0.01
CA ILE A 13 2.91 13.96 0.32
C ILE A 13 2.49 13.66 1.75
N ALA A 14 2.89 14.51 2.71
CA ALA A 14 2.48 14.32 4.11
C ALA A 14 0.96 14.43 4.29
N ARG A 15 0.29 15.33 3.55
CA ARG A 15 -1.17 15.46 3.55
C ARG A 15 -1.84 14.22 2.95
N LEU A 16 -1.32 13.70 1.84
CA LEU A 16 -1.84 12.49 1.22
C LEU A 16 -1.67 11.28 2.16
N ILE A 17 -0.53 11.18 2.83
CA ILE A 17 -0.30 10.14 3.86
C ILE A 17 -1.33 10.25 4.99
N ILE A 18 -1.62 11.44 5.50
CA ILE A 18 -2.65 11.63 6.55
C ILE A 18 -4.03 11.26 6.04
N LEU A 19 -4.34 11.54 4.80
CA LEU A 19 -5.60 11.15 4.17
C LEU A 19 -5.76 9.63 4.14
N GLN A 20 -4.70 8.91 3.80
CA GLN A 20 -4.66 7.45 3.74
C GLN A 20 -4.54 6.81 5.15
N ARG A 21 -3.77 7.44 6.06
CA ARG A 21 -3.32 6.89 7.35
C ARG A 21 -3.60 7.86 8.50
N ILE A 22 -4.87 8.06 8.82
CA ILE A 22 -5.28 8.98 9.90
C ILE A 22 -4.73 8.56 11.26
N GLU A 23 -4.40 7.29 11.44
CA GLU A 23 -3.81 6.77 12.67
C GLU A 23 -2.48 7.42 13.04
N LEU A 24 -1.78 8.01 12.07
CA LEU A 24 -0.51 8.72 12.29
C LEU A 24 -0.70 10.09 12.96
N THR A 25 -1.93 10.61 13.00
CA THR A 25 -2.23 11.89 13.63
C THR A 25 -2.51 11.75 15.14
N SER A 26 -2.47 12.88 15.85
CA SER A 26 -2.78 12.91 17.28
C SER A 26 -4.25 12.59 17.58
N PRO A 27 -4.60 12.14 18.81
CA PRO A 27 -5.99 11.90 19.21
C PRO A 27 -6.88 13.13 19.06
N PHE A 28 -6.34 14.33 19.30
CA PHE A 28 -7.05 15.60 19.11
C PHE A 28 -7.41 15.81 17.64
N LEU A 29 -6.48 15.62 16.72
CA LEU A 29 -6.70 15.75 15.29
C LEU A 29 -7.68 14.69 14.75
N LYS A 30 -7.67 13.48 15.31
CA LYS A 30 -8.66 12.45 14.99
C LYS A 30 -10.09 12.88 15.40
N ARG A 31 -10.26 13.59 16.53
CA ARG A 31 -11.55 14.16 16.94
C ARG A 31 -12.01 15.27 15.99
N LEU A 32 -11.12 16.18 15.62
CA LEU A 32 -11.43 17.24 14.64
C LEU A 32 -11.88 16.66 13.29
N ARG A 33 -11.23 15.58 12.82
CA ARG A 33 -11.68 14.89 11.61
C ARG A 33 -13.11 14.36 11.72
N LYS A 34 -13.51 13.83 12.88
CA LYS A 34 -14.90 13.37 13.10
C LYS A 34 -15.90 14.50 13.01
N LEU A 35 -15.54 15.70 13.48
CA LEU A 35 -16.42 16.88 13.49
C LEU A 35 -16.55 17.53 12.10
N PHE A 36 -15.44 17.72 11.40
CA PHE A 36 -15.38 18.49 10.14
C PHE A 36 -15.37 17.61 8.88
N GLY A 37 -15.29 16.30 9.04
CA GLY A 37 -15.18 15.37 7.92
C GLY A 37 -13.75 15.29 7.34
N ARG A 38 -13.54 14.25 6.52
CA ARG A 38 -12.20 13.86 6.04
C ARG A 38 -11.55 14.92 5.15
N TYR A 39 -12.35 15.60 4.31
CA TYR A 39 -11.84 16.55 3.32
C TYR A 39 -11.46 17.90 3.91
N ILE A 40 -12.35 18.50 4.73
CA ILE A 40 -12.02 19.75 5.44
C ILE A 40 -10.80 19.51 6.33
N PHE A 41 -10.73 18.35 6.97
CA PHE A 41 -9.59 17.98 7.81
C PHE A 41 -8.30 17.89 6.99
N SER A 42 -8.27 17.14 5.87
CA SER A 42 -7.05 16.96 5.09
C SER A 42 -6.64 18.22 4.32
N ASN A 43 -7.59 19.01 3.83
CA ASN A 43 -7.28 20.18 2.99
C ASN A 43 -7.00 21.45 3.80
N PHE A 44 -7.61 21.61 4.97
CA PHE A 44 -7.48 22.82 5.76
C PHE A 44 -6.77 22.58 7.10
N ILE A 45 -7.31 21.69 7.93
CA ILE A 45 -6.77 21.49 9.29
C ILE A 45 -5.34 20.93 9.24
N SER A 46 -5.07 19.99 8.33
CA SER A 46 -3.73 19.38 8.22
C SER A 46 -2.67 20.43 7.81
N LYS A 47 -3.05 21.42 7.00
CA LYS A 47 -2.14 22.47 6.55
C LYS A 47 -1.54 23.29 7.71
N TYR A 48 -2.34 23.54 8.74
CA TYR A 48 -1.96 24.45 9.83
C TYR A 48 -1.55 23.74 11.12
N PHE A 49 -2.01 22.50 11.33
CA PHE A 49 -1.91 21.82 12.62
C PHE A 49 -1.07 20.52 12.57
N VAL A 50 -0.51 20.19 11.42
CA VAL A 50 0.28 18.96 11.27
C VAL A 50 1.75 19.28 11.10
N ASN A 51 2.56 18.67 11.95
CA ASN A 51 4.01 18.72 11.81
C ASN A 51 4.46 17.64 10.81
N ILE A 52 4.95 18.08 9.63
CA ILE A 52 5.41 17.19 8.54
C ILE A 52 6.52 16.26 9.02
N THR A 53 7.45 16.78 9.83
CA THR A 53 8.56 15.97 10.38
C THR A 53 8.06 14.86 11.30
N ASP A 54 7.06 15.13 12.14
CA ASP A 54 6.48 14.13 13.02
C ASP A 54 5.72 13.05 12.24
N ILE A 55 4.94 13.46 11.23
CA ILE A 55 4.26 12.51 10.33
C ILE A 55 5.27 11.68 9.57
N GLY A 56 6.34 12.29 9.06
CA GLY A 56 7.40 11.59 8.35
C GLY A 56 8.08 10.52 9.22
N LYS A 57 8.38 10.84 10.49
CA LYS A 57 8.94 9.87 11.45
C LYS A 57 8.00 8.70 11.72
N LYS A 58 6.73 8.99 11.98
CA LYS A 58 5.70 7.97 12.25
C LYS A 58 5.47 7.08 11.04
N TYR A 59 5.38 7.68 9.86
CA TYR A 59 5.20 6.95 8.61
C TYR A 59 6.41 6.06 8.31
N TYR A 60 7.63 6.58 8.46
CA TYR A 60 8.84 5.78 8.32
C TYR A 60 8.84 4.58 9.28
N SER A 61 8.52 4.81 10.56
CA SER A 61 8.45 3.73 11.55
C SER A 61 7.41 2.68 11.18
N LEU A 62 6.24 3.10 10.68
CA LEU A 62 5.21 2.19 10.20
C LEU A 62 5.71 1.37 9.01
N MET A 63 6.27 2.00 7.99
CA MET A 63 6.77 1.31 6.80
C MET A 63 7.95 0.38 7.12
N LYS A 64 8.80 0.76 8.08
CA LYS A 64 9.88 -0.10 8.55
C LYS A 64 9.34 -1.37 9.22
N ASN A 65 8.33 -1.26 10.06
CA ASN A 65 7.68 -2.42 10.66
C ASN A 65 7.04 -3.34 9.59
N GLU A 66 6.41 -2.74 8.57
CA GLU A 66 5.84 -3.51 7.45
C GLU A 66 6.94 -4.22 6.63
N TYR A 67 8.05 -3.55 6.38
CA TYR A 67 9.22 -4.14 5.74
C TYR A 67 9.76 -5.34 6.54
N GLU A 68 9.94 -5.20 7.85
CA GLU A 68 10.45 -6.27 8.73
C GLU A 68 9.58 -7.53 8.69
N ILE A 69 8.26 -7.39 8.49
CA ILE A 69 7.33 -8.52 8.38
C ILE A 69 7.52 -9.27 7.06
N ILE A 70 7.76 -8.56 5.96
CA ILE A 70 7.82 -9.18 4.63
C ILE A 70 9.25 -9.46 4.14
N GLN A 71 10.29 -9.01 4.86
CA GLN A 71 11.68 -9.09 4.40
C GLN A 71 12.15 -10.50 4.02
N ASN A 72 11.61 -11.54 4.69
CA ASN A 72 11.95 -12.93 4.39
C ASN A 72 11.42 -13.42 3.02
N TYR A 73 10.56 -12.66 2.37
CA TYR A 73 10.03 -12.93 1.03
C TYR A 73 10.74 -12.11 -0.06
N LEU A 74 11.64 -11.21 0.35
CA LEU A 74 12.38 -10.37 -0.58
C LEU A 74 13.66 -11.10 -1.04
N LYS A 75 13.91 -11.05 -2.33
CA LYS A 75 15.09 -11.63 -2.98
C LYS A 75 15.76 -10.56 -3.86
N PRO A 76 17.06 -10.65 -4.11
CA PRO A 76 17.73 -9.77 -5.09
C PRO A 76 17.11 -9.91 -6.50
N LYS A 77 17.04 -8.79 -7.22
CA LYS A 77 16.58 -8.74 -8.63
C LYS A 77 15.13 -9.21 -8.84
N GLN A 78 14.27 -9.06 -7.84
CA GLN A 78 12.85 -9.38 -7.99
C GLN A 78 12.10 -8.36 -8.84
N ASN A 79 11.10 -8.87 -9.59
CA ASN A 79 10.01 -8.07 -10.14
C ASN A 79 8.86 -8.08 -9.13
N ILE A 80 8.47 -6.90 -8.66
CA ILE A 80 7.43 -6.73 -7.64
C ILE A 80 6.23 -6.00 -8.26
N LEU A 81 5.05 -6.56 -8.07
CA LEU A 81 3.78 -5.88 -8.33
C LEU A 81 3.23 -5.34 -7.01
N SER A 82 3.08 -4.03 -6.90
CA SER A 82 2.46 -3.38 -5.74
C SER A 82 1.10 -2.83 -6.12
N VAL A 83 0.05 -3.34 -5.48
CA VAL A 83 -1.36 -2.97 -5.73
C VAL A 83 -1.90 -2.23 -4.53
N GLY A 84 -2.32 -0.98 -4.71
CA GLY A 84 -2.80 -0.17 -3.61
C GLY A 84 -1.71 0.27 -2.64
N SER A 85 -0.50 0.60 -3.14
CA SER A 85 0.68 1.01 -2.35
C SER A 85 0.51 2.34 -1.62
N GLY A 86 -0.48 3.14 -2.02
CA GLY A 86 -0.59 4.54 -1.62
C GLY A 86 0.56 5.38 -2.18
N VAL A 87 1.36 5.99 -1.32
CA VAL A 87 2.51 6.80 -1.76
C VAL A 87 3.81 5.99 -1.95
N GLY A 88 3.78 4.65 -1.82
CA GLY A 88 4.94 3.79 -2.12
C GLY A 88 6.04 3.79 -1.06
N GLY A 89 5.71 4.07 0.19
CA GLY A 89 6.73 4.16 1.26
C GLY A 89 7.39 2.83 1.60
N LEU A 90 6.66 1.73 1.52
CA LEU A 90 7.21 0.38 1.72
C LEU A 90 8.18 0.03 0.59
N GLU A 91 7.79 0.29 -0.65
CA GLU A 91 8.57 -0.01 -1.85
C GLU A 91 9.86 0.79 -1.90
N ILE A 92 9.84 2.05 -1.42
CA ILE A 92 11.07 2.85 -1.23
C ILE A 92 12.04 2.14 -0.26
N LEU A 93 11.54 1.60 0.86
CA LEU A 93 12.39 0.88 1.82
C LEU A 93 12.91 -0.43 1.22
N ILE A 94 12.08 -1.17 0.49
CA ILE A 94 12.49 -2.39 -0.21
C ILE A 94 13.61 -2.06 -1.20
N TYR A 95 13.43 -1.03 -2.04
CA TYR A 95 14.44 -0.62 -3.03
C TYR A 95 15.76 -0.21 -2.37
N LYS A 96 15.71 0.58 -1.28
CA LYS A 96 16.92 1.03 -0.57
C LYS A 96 17.75 -0.12 0.02
N GLN A 97 17.12 -1.24 0.32
CA GLN A 97 17.80 -2.46 0.78
C GLN A 97 18.19 -3.39 -0.38
N ASN A 98 17.47 -3.30 -1.51
CA ASN A 98 17.65 -4.15 -2.67
C ASN A 98 17.56 -3.32 -3.97
N PRO A 99 18.58 -2.55 -4.34
CA PRO A 99 18.49 -1.56 -5.43
C PRO A 99 18.33 -2.17 -6.85
N ASN A 100 18.45 -3.47 -6.99
CA ASN A 100 18.29 -4.17 -8.29
C ASN A 100 16.87 -4.73 -8.51
N ILE A 101 15.88 -4.36 -7.69
CA ILE A 101 14.49 -4.74 -7.90
C ILE A 101 13.83 -3.82 -8.93
N LYS A 102 12.75 -4.34 -9.53
CA LYS A 102 11.80 -3.54 -10.32
C LYS A 102 10.44 -3.57 -9.66
N VAL A 103 9.76 -2.43 -9.62
CA VAL A 103 8.44 -2.31 -9.00
C VAL A 103 7.44 -1.76 -10.01
N SER A 104 6.37 -2.52 -10.27
CA SER A 104 5.20 -2.04 -11.01
C SER A 104 4.11 -1.68 -10.00
N PHE A 105 3.73 -0.40 -9.96
CA PHE A 105 2.65 0.11 -9.13
C PHE A 105 1.33 0.09 -9.91
N VAL A 106 0.30 -0.51 -9.34
CA VAL A 106 -1.06 -0.45 -9.88
C VAL A 106 -1.95 0.26 -8.88
N GLU A 107 -2.43 1.43 -9.26
CA GLU A 107 -3.14 2.35 -8.39
C GLU A 107 -4.29 3.04 -9.11
N LYS A 108 -5.26 3.57 -8.36
CA LYS A 108 -6.26 4.49 -8.88
C LYS A 108 -5.82 5.93 -8.67
N ASN A 109 -6.02 6.78 -9.69
CA ASN A 109 -5.55 8.17 -9.68
C ASN A 109 -6.68 9.16 -9.37
N TYR A 110 -7.31 9.02 -8.21
CA TYR A 110 -8.26 10.03 -7.73
C TYR A 110 -8.48 9.94 -6.21
N ILE A 111 -9.15 10.98 -5.67
CA ILE A 111 -9.51 11.06 -4.27
C ILE A 111 -11.03 11.08 -4.16
N SER A 112 -11.60 10.01 -3.61
CA SER A 112 -13.04 9.85 -3.42
C SER A 112 -13.61 10.91 -2.49
N LYS A 113 -14.76 11.48 -2.86
CA LYS A 113 -15.48 12.46 -2.02
C LYS A 113 -16.28 11.82 -0.88
N LYS A 114 -16.58 10.52 -0.97
CA LYS A 114 -17.33 9.77 0.05
C LYS A 114 -16.50 8.57 0.49
N ILE A 115 -16.65 8.17 1.74
CA ILE A 115 -16.12 6.89 2.24
C ILE A 115 -17.21 5.87 1.99
N ILE A 116 -16.89 4.83 1.23
CA ILE A 116 -17.75 3.68 1.00
C ILE A 116 -17.08 2.51 1.72
N TYR A 117 -17.80 1.91 2.67
CA TYR A 117 -17.32 0.71 3.36
C TYR A 117 -17.97 -0.51 2.71
N GLY A 118 -17.15 -1.51 2.43
CA GLY A 118 -17.61 -2.79 1.89
C GLY A 118 -17.05 -3.12 0.51
N TRP A 119 -17.33 -4.35 0.08
CA TRP A 119 -16.84 -4.91 -1.18
C TRP A 119 -17.90 -4.80 -2.28
N ASP A 120 -18.29 -3.60 -2.60
CA ASP A 120 -19.12 -3.35 -3.77
C ASP A 120 -18.24 -3.41 -5.03
N ASN A 121 -18.65 -4.19 -6.04
CA ASN A 121 -17.96 -4.26 -7.32
C ASN A 121 -17.98 -2.90 -8.06
N ASN A 122 -18.90 -2.02 -7.68
CA ASN A 122 -18.98 -0.65 -8.15
C ASN A 122 -18.23 0.33 -7.25
N ASN A 123 -17.47 -0.16 -6.27
CA ASN A 123 -16.73 0.70 -5.36
C ASN A 123 -15.59 1.39 -6.10
N LEU A 124 -15.81 2.65 -6.39
CA LEU A 124 -14.85 3.54 -7.03
C LEU A 124 -13.97 4.27 -6.00
N GLU A 125 -13.90 3.78 -4.76
CA GLU A 125 -13.15 4.45 -3.70
C GLU A 125 -11.65 4.41 -3.97
N ALA A 126 -11.03 5.58 -3.97
CA ALA A 126 -9.58 5.72 -4.02
C ALA A 126 -9.15 6.97 -3.27
N TYR A 127 -7.93 6.97 -2.77
CA TYR A 127 -7.33 8.07 -2.00
C TYR A 127 -5.87 8.22 -2.41
N ASN A 128 -5.61 8.30 -3.71
CA ASN A 128 -4.24 8.45 -4.21
C ASN A 128 -4.11 9.50 -5.30
N ASN A 129 -2.88 9.93 -5.52
CA ASN A 129 -2.45 10.83 -6.57
C ASN A 129 -1.13 10.30 -7.12
N LEU A 130 -1.13 9.87 -8.39
CA LEU A 130 0.03 9.22 -9.02
C LEU A 130 1.19 10.18 -9.23
N ASP A 131 0.93 11.47 -9.44
CA ASP A 131 2.00 12.48 -9.56
C ASP A 131 2.75 12.64 -8.22
N LEU A 132 2.02 12.59 -7.10
CA LEU A 132 2.64 12.62 -5.77
C LEU A 132 3.37 11.32 -5.45
N LEU A 133 2.85 10.16 -5.87
CA LEU A 133 3.57 8.89 -5.78
C LEU A 133 4.90 8.96 -6.55
N GLU A 134 4.87 9.37 -7.83
CA GLU A 134 6.09 9.49 -8.65
C GLU A 134 7.07 10.52 -8.05
N THR A 135 6.56 11.65 -7.57
CA THR A 135 7.37 12.68 -6.90
C THR A 135 8.03 12.12 -5.64
N PHE A 136 7.31 11.31 -4.86
CA PHE A 136 7.87 10.72 -3.64
C PHE A 136 8.96 9.69 -3.93
N LEU A 137 8.77 8.87 -4.96
CA LEU A 137 9.79 7.93 -5.43
C LEU A 137 11.06 8.67 -5.87
N LYS A 138 10.93 9.68 -6.74
CA LYS A 138 12.05 10.50 -7.23
C LYS A 138 12.78 11.24 -6.11
N ASN A 139 12.04 11.86 -5.18
CA ASN A 139 12.64 12.56 -4.04
C ASN A 139 13.42 11.62 -3.11
N ASN A 140 13.12 10.34 -3.14
CA ASN A 140 13.80 9.31 -2.37
C ASN A 140 14.88 8.56 -3.17
N ASP A 141 15.32 9.16 -4.27
CA ASP A 141 16.44 8.67 -5.09
C ASP A 141 16.17 7.28 -5.72
N ILE A 142 14.88 6.95 -6.01
CA ILE A 142 14.54 5.74 -6.76
C ILE A 142 14.73 6.03 -8.24
N GLU A 143 15.54 5.21 -8.90
CA GLU A 143 15.84 5.36 -10.32
C GLU A 143 14.60 5.15 -11.19
N LYS A 144 14.42 5.98 -12.22
CA LYS A 144 13.24 5.96 -13.09
C LYS A 144 13.05 4.61 -13.82
N ASN A 145 14.13 3.90 -14.11
CA ASN A 145 14.10 2.58 -14.75
C ASN A 145 13.76 1.44 -13.78
N SER A 146 13.70 1.70 -12.48
CA SER A 146 13.40 0.72 -11.43
C SER A 146 11.92 0.68 -11.06
N PHE A 147 11.09 1.58 -11.61
CA PHE A 147 9.66 1.55 -11.35
C PHE A 147 8.82 1.96 -12.56
N GLN A 148 7.59 1.45 -12.57
CA GLN A 148 6.52 1.85 -13.47
C GLN A 148 5.26 2.09 -12.67
N ILE A 149 4.42 3.05 -13.09
CA ILE A 149 3.17 3.39 -12.43
C ILE A 149 2.05 3.27 -13.45
N PHE A 150 1.01 2.52 -13.09
CA PHE A 150 -0.16 2.25 -13.92
C PHE A 150 -1.42 2.78 -13.22
N ASP A 151 -2.17 3.62 -13.91
CA ASP A 151 -3.52 4.01 -13.51
C ASP A 151 -4.48 2.86 -13.82
N PHE A 152 -5.01 2.22 -12.78
CA PHE A 152 -5.90 1.06 -12.90
C PHE A 152 -7.09 1.30 -13.84
N ASP A 153 -7.58 2.53 -13.90
CA ASP A 153 -8.79 2.86 -14.66
C ASP A 153 -8.50 3.27 -16.12
N LYS A 154 -7.21 3.52 -16.48
CA LYS A 154 -6.85 4.07 -17.78
C LYS A 154 -5.81 3.27 -18.54
N ASP A 155 -4.88 2.65 -17.82
CA ASP A 155 -3.74 2.00 -18.42
C ASP A 155 -4.00 0.50 -18.61
N GLU A 156 -3.37 -0.10 -19.61
CA GLU A 156 -3.26 -1.54 -19.69
C GLU A 156 -2.35 -2.03 -18.57
N LEU A 157 -2.82 -2.98 -17.76
CA LEU A 157 -2.06 -3.49 -16.63
C LEU A 157 -0.82 -4.27 -17.12
N PRO A 158 0.28 -4.26 -16.35
CA PRO A 158 1.51 -4.95 -16.72
C PRO A 158 1.27 -6.46 -16.86
N LYS A 159 1.87 -7.07 -17.91
CA LYS A 159 1.66 -8.49 -18.28
C LYS A 159 2.87 -9.39 -17.97
N GLU A 160 3.96 -8.81 -17.53
CA GLU A 160 5.14 -9.57 -17.12
C GLU A 160 4.86 -10.46 -15.91
N LYS A 161 5.70 -11.43 -15.68
CA LYS A 161 5.64 -12.28 -14.48
C LYS A 161 6.30 -11.59 -13.29
N PHE A 162 5.64 -11.67 -12.14
CA PHE A 162 6.14 -11.12 -10.88
C PHE A 162 6.56 -12.21 -9.91
N ASP A 163 7.62 -11.93 -9.15
CA ASP A 163 8.11 -12.82 -8.09
C ASP A 163 7.38 -12.58 -6.77
N LEU A 164 6.95 -11.33 -6.56
CA LEU A 164 6.19 -10.90 -5.39
C LEU A 164 5.05 -9.98 -5.82
N ILE A 165 3.86 -10.26 -5.32
CA ILE A 165 2.71 -9.36 -5.40
C ILE A 165 2.38 -8.91 -3.98
N VAL A 166 2.34 -7.61 -3.74
CA VAL A 166 2.07 -7.04 -2.42
C VAL A 166 0.93 -6.04 -2.46
N SER A 167 0.01 -6.16 -1.50
CA SER A 167 -1.11 -5.23 -1.35
C SER A 167 -1.50 -5.09 0.12
N LEU A 168 -0.95 -4.08 0.78
CA LEU A 168 -1.17 -3.88 2.20
C LEU A 168 -2.32 -2.91 2.46
N TYR A 169 -3.31 -3.34 3.25
CA TYR A 169 -4.49 -2.55 3.65
C TYR A 169 -5.33 -2.02 2.47
N SER A 170 -5.24 -2.65 1.30
CA SER A 170 -5.99 -2.29 0.10
C SER A 170 -6.82 -3.46 -0.41
N LEU A 171 -6.17 -4.48 -0.95
CA LEU A 171 -6.82 -5.70 -1.43
C LEU A 171 -7.50 -6.44 -0.26
N ASP A 172 -8.68 -6.99 -0.54
CA ASP A 172 -9.57 -7.67 0.43
C ASP A 172 -10.03 -6.78 1.62
N PHE A 173 -9.73 -5.47 1.55
CA PHE A 173 -10.23 -4.43 2.45
C PHE A 173 -11.17 -3.46 1.75
N HIS A 174 -10.66 -2.79 0.71
CA HIS A 174 -11.42 -1.86 -0.12
C HIS A 174 -11.93 -2.52 -1.40
N TYR A 175 -11.21 -3.52 -1.88
CA TYR A 175 -11.52 -4.25 -3.11
C TYR A 175 -11.53 -5.74 -2.85
N ASN A 176 -12.56 -6.43 -3.36
CA ASN A 176 -12.61 -7.89 -3.27
C ASN A 176 -11.43 -8.50 -4.06
N PHE A 177 -10.76 -9.48 -3.47
CA PHE A 177 -9.68 -10.23 -4.11
C PHE A 177 -10.08 -10.80 -5.49
N GLU A 178 -11.33 -11.21 -5.64
CA GLU A 178 -11.85 -11.80 -6.88
C GLU A 178 -11.73 -10.86 -8.10
N LEU A 179 -11.71 -9.52 -7.90
CA LEU A 179 -11.48 -8.55 -8.98
C LEU A 179 -10.10 -8.71 -9.63
N TYR A 180 -9.12 -9.15 -8.87
CA TYR A 180 -7.73 -9.30 -9.30
C TYR A 180 -7.33 -10.76 -9.53
N ARG A 181 -8.15 -11.74 -9.13
CA ARG A 181 -7.78 -13.16 -9.12
C ARG A 181 -7.27 -13.64 -10.48
N LYS A 182 -8.04 -13.38 -11.56
CA LYS A 182 -7.65 -13.78 -12.92
C LYS A 182 -6.35 -13.11 -13.34
N TYR A 183 -6.25 -11.81 -13.11
CA TYR A 183 -5.03 -11.04 -13.41
C TYR A 183 -3.83 -11.58 -12.64
N PHE A 184 -3.95 -11.84 -11.34
CA PHE A 184 -2.86 -12.41 -10.55
C PHE A 184 -2.45 -13.81 -11.04
N GLN A 185 -3.39 -14.65 -11.47
CA GLN A 185 -3.07 -15.93 -12.08
C GLN A 185 -2.26 -15.74 -13.39
N GLU A 186 -2.63 -14.76 -14.21
CA GLU A 186 -1.95 -14.45 -15.46
C GLU A 186 -0.53 -13.93 -15.27
N VAL A 187 -0.27 -13.14 -14.23
CA VAL A 187 1.06 -12.52 -13.97
C VAL A 187 1.89 -13.25 -12.92
N SER A 188 1.38 -14.32 -12.33
CA SER A 188 2.14 -15.19 -11.42
C SER A 188 2.87 -16.29 -12.16
N ASN A 189 4.04 -16.66 -11.64
CA ASN A 189 4.69 -17.95 -11.90
C ASN A 189 4.51 -18.88 -10.68
N ARG A 190 5.05 -20.09 -10.76
CA ARG A 190 4.92 -21.07 -9.66
C ARG A 190 5.51 -20.58 -8.34
N GLU A 191 6.58 -19.79 -8.37
CA GLU A 191 7.30 -19.31 -7.18
C GLU A 191 6.78 -17.97 -6.66
N THR A 192 5.78 -17.37 -7.32
CA THR A 192 5.22 -16.08 -6.94
C THR A 192 4.60 -16.15 -5.54
N VAL A 193 4.96 -15.22 -4.70
CA VAL A 193 4.33 -15.02 -3.40
C VAL A 193 3.37 -13.84 -3.48
N ILE A 194 2.15 -14.01 -2.99
CA ILE A 194 1.15 -12.94 -2.91
C ILE A 194 0.91 -12.60 -1.44
N ILE A 195 1.21 -11.36 -1.04
CA ILE A 195 1.09 -10.88 0.34
C ILE A 195 0.03 -9.79 0.41
N PHE A 196 -0.98 -10.01 1.25
CA PHE A 196 -2.02 -9.01 1.49
C PHE A 196 -2.67 -9.17 2.86
N ASP A 197 -3.48 -8.18 3.25
CA ASP A 197 -4.23 -8.21 4.51
C ASP A 197 -5.67 -8.66 4.26
N THR A 198 -6.23 -9.50 5.16
CA THR A 198 -7.59 -10.01 5.07
C THR A 198 -8.21 -10.25 6.46
N ILE A 199 -9.53 -10.20 6.54
CA ILE A 199 -10.30 -10.62 7.73
C ILE A 199 -10.79 -12.08 7.61
N ARG A 200 -10.60 -12.73 6.48
CA ARG A 200 -11.10 -14.07 6.15
C ARG A 200 -10.00 -15.01 5.61
N PRO A 201 -8.91 -15.25 6.35
CA PRO A 201 -7.76 -16.02 5.84
C PRO A 201 -8.12 -17.45 5.43
N GLU A 202 -9.11 -18.07 6.08
CA GLU A 202 -9.55 -19.43 5.76
C GLU A 202 -10.17 -19.53 4.34
N PHE A 203 -10.81 -18.48 3.85
CA PHE A 203 -11.36 -18.42 2.50
C PHE A 203 -10.26 -18.65 1.44
N PHE A 204 -9.06 -18.13 1.67
CA PHE A 204 -7.95 -18.21 0.71
C PHE A 204 -7.32 -19.61 0.64
N LYS A 205 -7.58 -20.48 1.60
CA LYS A 205 -7.21 -21.92 1.52
C LYS A 205 -7.95 -22.66 0.40
N ASN A 206 -9.06 -22.10 -0.08
CA ASN A 206 -9.77 -22.64 -1.24
C ASN A 206 -9.17 -22.18 -2.58
N ILE A 207 -8.37 -21.11 -2.56
CA ILE A 207 -7.78 -20.48 -3.76
C ILE A 207 -6.31 -20.87 -3.92
N PHE A 208 -5.59 -21.01 -2.81
CA PHE A 208 -4.16 -21.30 -2.78
C PHE A 208 -3.87 -22.62 -2.06
N GLU A 209 -2.82 -23.30 -2.50
CA GLU A 209 -2.34 -24.52 -1.82
C GLU A 209 -1.65 -24.16 -0.48
N GLU A 210 -0.89 -23.07 -0.46
CA GLU A 210 -0.20 -22.58 0.73
C GLU A 210 -0.74 -21.19 1.13
N VAL A 211 -1.24 -21.10 2.37
CA VAL A 211 -1.68 -19.84 3.00
C VAL A 211 -1.04 -19.74 4.37
N LYS A 212 -0.09 -18.85 4.54
CA LYS A 212 0.63 -18.63 5.80
C LYS A 212 0.23 -17.29 6.40
N ILE A 213 -0.24 -17.27 7.64
CA ILE A 213 -0.44 -16.02 8.40
C ILE A 213 0.93 -15.53 8.87
N ILE A 214 1.34 -14.33 8.47
CA ILE A 214 2.65 -13.74 8.80
C ILE A 214 2.54 -12.54 9.75
N LYS A 215 1.33 -12.00 9.94
CA LYS A 215 1.02 -10.96 10.93
C LYS A 215 -0.43 -11.10 11.37
N THR A 216 -0.67 -10.89 12.67
CA THR A 216 -2.03 -10.75 13.23
C THR A 216 -2.12 -9.37 13.86
N ASP A 217 -3.15 -8.62 13.50
CA ASP A 217 -3.42 -7.30 14.06
C ASP A 217 -4.70 -7.33 14.89
N ASP A 218 -4.57 -7.79 16.12
CA ASP A 218 -5.69 -7.91 17.07
C ASP A 218 -6.14 -6.56 17.63
N ASN A 219 -5.34 -5.52 17.46
CA ASN A 219 -5.60 -4.18 17.98
C ASN A 219 -6.41 -3.30 17.01
N THR A 220 -6.60 -3.73 15.77
CA THR A 220 -7.45 -3.01 14.83
C THR A 220 -8.91 -3.42 14.97
N LEU A 221 -9.81 -2.49 14.62
CA LEU A 221 -11.25 -2.73 14.63
C LEU A 221 -11.64 -3.96 13.78
N HIS A 222 -10.86 -4.28 12.78
CA HIS A 222 -11.12 -5.33 11.80
C HIS A 222 -10.41 -6.65 12.11
N LYS A 223 -9.52 -6.72 13.14
CA LYS A 223 -8.75 -7.93 13.49
C LYS A 223 -8.13 -8.61 12.25
N SER A 224 -7.51 -7.80 11.40
CA SER A 224 -6.97 -8.30 10.14
C SER A 224 -5.77 -9.21 10.32
N LYS A 225 -5.59 -10.10 9.38
CA LYS A 225 -4.42 -10.98 9.30
C LYS A 225 -3.72 -10.75 7.97
N ARG A 226 -2.41 -10.59 8.01
CA ARG A 226 -1.58 -10.60 6.81
C ARG A 226 -1.27 -12.02 6.43
N VAL A 227 -1.54 -12.37 5.19
CA VAL A 227 -1.27 -13.68 4.63
C VAL A 227 -0.21 -13.61 3.54
N ALA A 228 0.61 -14.65 3.46
CA ALA A 228 1.48 -14.94 2.32
C ALA A 228 0.95 -16.20 1.65
N CYS A 229 0.53 -16.07 0.40
CA CYS A 229 -0.14 -17.12 -0.37
C CYS A 229 0.75 -17.56 -1.54
N LYS A 230 0.73 -18.86 -1.84
CA LYS A 230 1.42 -19.43 -3.00
C LYS A 230 0.57 -20.51 -3.65
N TYR A 231 0.93 -20.79 -4.91
CA TYR A 231 0.37 -21.89 -5.71
C TYR A 231 -1.15 -21.81 -5.82
N PHE A 232 -1.62 -21.11 -6.86
CA PHE A 232 -3.04 -21.12 -7.17
C PHE A 232 -3.52 -22.55 -7.39
N LYS A 233 -4.61 -22.92 -6.77
CA LYS A 233 -5.31 -24.18 -7.04
C LYS A 233 -5.91 -24.15 -8.44
N SER A 234 -5.81 -25.27 -9.13
CA SER A 234 -6.42 -25.49 -10.44
C SER A 234 -7.95 -25.50 -10.38
#